data_afdb5e34e44c8b052b9de63815043292
#
_entry.id   afdb5e34e44c8b052b9de63815043292
#
_cell.length_a   1.000
_cell.length_b   1.000
_cell.length_c   1.000
_cell.angle_alpha   90.00
_cell.angle_beta   90.00
_cell.angle_gamma   90.00
#
_symmetry.space_group_name_H-M   'P 1'
#
loop_
_entity.id
_entity.type
_entity.pdbx_description
1 polymer ?
#
loop_
_entity_poly.entity_id
_entity_poly.type
_entity_poly.pdbx_seq_one_letter_code
_entity_poly.pdbx_strand_id
1 'polypeptide(L)'
;MKCNDLAFSSPSGRLGGAYKIDYMNEFEPKIVAFVCNWCTYAGADLTGTSRIKYAQNVKIIRFPCTGRIDFMLLLKAFGEGADGIIVSGCHPNDCHYTSGNFHARRRWILFRGLLDLLGIDVRRIQYSWVSAAEGAKWADVVNTTVTAIRELGPYADYAKVANYLEKETNV
;
A
#
# COMPACT_ATOMS: atom_id res chain seq x y z
N MET A 1 -13.07 -59.55 -7.07
CA MET A 1 -12.75 -59.56 -5.65
C MET A 1 -13.24 -58.27 -5.03
N LYS A 2 -14.21 -58.34 -4.16
CA LYS A 2 -14.94 -57.21 -3.55
C LYS A 2 -14.12 -56.71 -2.36
N CYS A 3 -13.88 -55.42 -2.25
CA CYS A 3 -13.39 -54.78 -1.03
C CYS A 3 -14.56 -54.07 -0.34
N ASN A 4 -14.74 -54.44 0.91
CA ASN A 4 -15.87 -54.20 1.77
C ASN A 4 -15.97 -52.74 2.25
N ASP A 5 -17.24 -52.34 2.34
CA ASP A 5 -17.75 -51.20 3.08
C ASP A 5 -17.42 -51.32 4.58
N LEU A 6 -16.84 -50.29 5.15
CA LEU A 6 -16.83 -50.02 6.58
C LEU A 6 -17.64 -48.76 6.85
N ALA A 7 -18.92 -48.98 7.13
CA ALA A 7 -19.81 -47.98 7.68
C ALA A 7 -19.35 -47.62 9.10
N PHE A 8 -18.96 -46.39 9.33
CA PHE A 8 -18.72 -45.82 10.65
C PHE A 8 -19.99 -45.08 11.09
N SER A 9 -20.70 -45.68 12.03
CA SER A 9 -21.89 -45.11 12.64
C SER A 9 -21.52 -43.92 13.54
N SER A 10 -22.15 -42.77 13.30
CA SER A 10 -22.06 -41.56 14.10
C SER A 10 -22.91 -41.69 15.38
N PRO A 11 -22.41 -41.25 16.55
CA PRO A 11 -23.25 -41.01 17.70
C PRO A 11 -23.95 -39.64 17.59
N SER A 12 -25.25 -39.64 17.72
CA SER A 12 -26.12 -38.47 17.85
C SER A 12 -25.78 -37.67 19.10
N GLY A 13 -25.25 -36.47 18.90
CA GLY A 13 -25.06 -35.45 19.94
C GLY A 13 -25.27 -34.07 19.36
N ARG A 14 -26.42 -33.47 19.66
CA ARG A 14 -26.74 -32.07 19.35
C ARG A 14 -25.72 -31.16 20.03
N LEU A 15 -24.87 -30.48 19.29
CA LEU A 15 -24.35 -29.15 19.63
C LEU A 15 -24.36 -28.31 18.38
N GLY A 16 -25.37 -27.48 18.27
CA GLY A 16 -25.49 -26.44 17.26
C GLY A 16 -24.42 -25.38 17.48
N GLY A 17 -23.49 -25.35 16.65
CA GLY A 17 -22.48 -24.33 16.47
C GLY A 17 -21.95 -24.55 15.08
N ALA A 18 -22.64 -24.00 14.07
CA ALA A 18 -22.05 -23.86 12.77
C ALA A 18 -20.80 -22.99 12.94
N TYR A 19 -19.63 -23.62 13.05
CA TYR A 19 -18.38 -22.98 12.74
C TYR A 19 -18.46 -22.59 11.26
N LYS A 20 -19.00 -21.40 11.02
CA LYS A 20 -18.75 -20.67 9.81
C LYS A 20 -17.26 -20.41 9.82
N ILE A 21 -16.50 -21.29 9.19
CA ILE A 21 -15.17 -20.96 8.73
C ILE A 21 -15.44 -19.94 7.61
N ASP A 22 -15.64 -18.68 7.99
CA ASP A 22 -15.44 -17.58 7.09
C ASP A 22 -13.98 -17.72 6.66
N TYR A 23 -13.76 -18.28 5.48
CA TYR A 23 -12.60 -17.94 4.69
C TYR A 23 -12.77 -16.44 4.42
N MET A 24 -12.41 -15.63 5.40
CA MET A 24 -12.14 -14.23 5.19
C MET A 24 -11.04 -14.24 4.14
N ASN A 25 -11.42 -13.93 2.92
CA ASN A 25 -10.51 -13.65 1.83
C ASN A 25 -9.61 -12.56 2.41
N GLU A 26 -8.43 -12.95 2.88
CA GLU A 26 -7.55 -12.06 3.64
C GLU A 26 -7.18 -10.96 2.67
N PHE A 27 -7.72 -9.77 2.92
CA PHE A 27 -7.52 -8.61 2.04
C PHE A 27 -6.02 -8.31 1.95
N GLU A 28 -5.46 -8.50 0.77
CA GLU A 28 -4.08 -8.18 0.47
C GLU A 28 -4.00 -6.82 -0.23
N PRO A 29 -3.56 -5.77 0.48
CA PRO A 29 -3.53 -4.42 -0.05
C PRO A 29 -2.55 -4.27 -1.21
N LYS A 30 -2.94 -3.53 -2.24
CA LYS A 30 -2.08 -3.12 -3.35
C LYS A 30 -1.47 -1.77 -3.02
N ILE A 31 -0.18 -1.72 -2.75
CA ILE A 31 0.52 -0.50 -2.38
C ILE A 31 1.47 -0.08 -3.50
N VAL A 32 1.47 1.21 -3.82
CA VAL A 32 2.40 1.82 -4.76
C VAL A 32 3.35 2.75 -4.01
N ALA A 33 4.64 2.52 -4.12
CA ALA A 33 5.67 3.33 -3.49
C ALA A 33 6.39 4.21 -4.52
N PHE A 34 6.23 5.52 -4.39
CA PHE A 34 6.96 6.52 -5.15
C PHE A 34 8.23 6.90 -4.39
N VAL A 35 9.38 6.46 -4.87
CA VAL A 35 10.64 6.58 -4.13
C VAL A 35 11.70 7.38 -4.88
N CYS A 36 12.49 8.14 -4.12
CA CYS A 36 13.66 8.82 -4.64
C CYS A 36 14.73 7.81 -5.07
N ASN A 37 15.28 7.99 -6.27
CA ASN A 37 16.33 7.15 -6.83
C ASN A 37 17.60 7.10 -5.98
N TRP A 38 18.00 8.23 -5.40
CA TRP A 38 19.30 8.41 -4.77
C TRP A 38 19.36 7.91 -3.32
N CYS A 39 18.26 8.05 -2.59
CA CYS A 39 18.21 7.68 -1.17
C CYS A 39 17.32 6.46 -0.94
N THR A 40 16.01 6.65 -1.01
CA THR A 40 15.07 5.58 -0.61
C THR A 40 15.18 4.34 -1.48
N TYR A 41 15.37 4.48 -2.80
CA TYR A 41 15.53 3.31 -3.68
C TYR A 41 16.80 2.53 -3.33
N ALA A 42 17.91 3.22 -3.07
CA ALA A 42 19.15 2.58 -2.62
C ALA A 42 18.97 1.91 -1.24
N GLY A 43 18.21 2.53 -0.33
CA GLY A 43 17.83 1.91 0.95
C GLY A 43 16.95 0.67 0.78
N ALA A 44 16.02 0.68 -0.17
CA ALA A 44 15.21 -0.48 -0.52
C ALA A 44 16.05 -1.62 -1.12
N ASP A 45 17.01 -1.27 -1.97
CA ASP A 45 17.97 -2.23 -2.54
C ASP A 45 18.86 -2.84 -1.44
N LEU A 46 19.35 -2.01 -0.51
CA LEU A 46 20.08 -2.48 0.67
C LEU A 46 19.23 -3.45 1.52
N THR A 47 17.93 -3.23 1.64
CA THR A 47 17.01 -4.13 2.35
C THR A 47 17.02 -5.51 1.71
N GLY A 48 16.94 -5.56 0.37
CA GLY A 48 16.99 -6.81 -0.40
C GLY A 48 18.33 -7.52 -0.28
N THR A 49 19.44 -6.81 -0.47
CA THR A 49 20.80 -7.37 -0.38
C THR A 49 21.15 -7.85 1.03
N SER A 50 20.63 -7.17 2.06
CA SER A 50 20.74 -7.57 3.46
C SER A 50 19.74 -8.65 3.89
N ARG A 51 18.87 -9.12 2.97
CA ARG A 51 17.86 -10.16 3.21
C ARG A 51 16.89 -9.81 4.36
N ILE A 52 16.63 -8.53 4.57
CA ILE A 52 15.63 -8.06 5.54
C ILE A 52 14.25 -8.31 4.94
N LYS A 53 13.42 -9.09 5.63
CA LYS A 53 12.07 -9.42 5.17
C LYS A 53 11.10 -8.27 5.42
N TYR A 54 10.29 -7.94 4.43
CA TYR A 54 9.17 -7.03 4.53
C TYR A 54 8.02 -7.49 3.63
N ALA A 55 6.84 -6.89 3.79
CA ALA A 55 5.66 -7.28 3.03
C ALA A 55 5.85 -7.08 1.52
N GLN A 56 5.43 -8.05 0.72
CA GLN A 56 5.64 -8.06 -0.74
C GLN A 56 4.60 -7.28 -1.53
N ASN A 57 3.61 -6.72 -0.87
CA ASN A 57 2.45 -6.03 -1.42
C ASN A 57 2.77 -4.65 -2.04
N VAL A 58 4.05 -4.29 -2.15
CA VAL A 58 4.50 -2.95 -2.55
C VAL A 58 5.14 -2.99 -3.92
N LYS A 59 4.59 -2.20 -4.85
CA LYS A 59 5.20 -1.94 -6.17
C LYS A 59 5.97 -0.62 -6.11
N ILE A 60 7.26 -0.67 -6.38
CA ILE A 60 8.15 0.49 -6.32
C ILE A 60 8.20 1.19 -7.69
N ILE A 61 7.88 2.48 -7.70
CA ILE A 61 8.08 3.38 -8.83
C ILE A 61 9.19 4.37 -8.47
N ARG A 62 10.26 4.33 -9.23
CA ARG A 62 11.46 5.12 -9.01
C ARG A 62 11.38 6.48 -9.69
N PHE A 63 11.61 7.54 -8.94
CA PHE A 63 11.68 8.92 -9.43
C PHE A 63 13.08 9.51 -9.23
N PRO A 64 13.54 10.40 -10.11
CA PRO A 64 14.82 11.09 -9.90
C PRO A 64 14.88 11.80 -8.55
N CYS A 65 13.79 12.43 -8.12
CA CYS A 65 13.68 13.11 -6.82
C CYS A 65 12.21 13.19 -6.41
N THR A 66 11.93 13.12 -5.10
CA THR A 66 10.57 13.33 -4.57
C THR A 66 9.99 14.69 -4.93
N GLY A 67 10.84 15.71 -5.13
CA GLY A 67 10.41 17.02 -5.63
C GLY A 67 9.76 17.00 -7.02
N ARG A 68 9.90 15.91 -7.78
CA ARG A 68 9.25 15.71 -9.09
C ARG A 68 7.91 14.99 -9.00
N ILE A 69 7.56 14.44 -7.86
CA ILE A 69 6.30 13.71 -7.69
C ILE A 69 5.17 14.74 -7.66
N ASP A 70 4.22 14.57 -8.58
CA ASP A 70 3.00 15.36 -8.66
C ASP A 70 1.86 14.64 -7.93
N PHE A 71 0.93 15.39 -7.34
CA PHE A 71 -0.24 14.84 -6.66
C PHE A 71 -1.15 14.07 -7.61
N MET A 72 -1.24 14.51 -8.86
CA MET A 72 -2.03 13.83 -9.88
C MET A 72 -1.54 12.39 -10.10
N LEU A 73 -0.24 12.13 -9.94
CA LEU A 73 0.29 10.77 -10.01
C LEU A 73 -0.20 9.90 -8.84
N LEU A 74 -0.34 10.50 -7.65
CA LEU A 74 -0.85 9.81 -6.47
C LEU A 74 -2.35 9.51 -6.64
N LEU A 75 -3.12 10.47 -7.09
CA LEU A 75 -4.54 10.29 -7.38
C LEU A 75 -4.75 9.27 -8.50
N LYS A 76 -3.92 9.30 -9.55
CA LYS A 76 -3.95 8.30 -10.62
C LYS A 76 -3.67 6.90 -10.08
N ALA A 77 -2.72 6.73 -9.16
CA ALA A 77 -2.44 5.42 -8.57
C ALA A 77 -3.65 4.85 -7.82
N PHE A 78 -4.39 5.68 -7.07
CA PHE A 78 -5.67 5.28 -6.49
C PHE A 78 -6.69 4.90 -7.58
N GLY A 79 -6.72 5.67 -8.67
CA GLY A 79 -7.55 5.42 -9.84
C GLY A 79 -7.29 4.09 -10.52
N GLU A 80 -6.06 3.65 -10.53
CA GLU A 80 -5.63 2.36 -11.09
C GLU A 80 -5.77 1.21 -10.07
N GLY A 81 -6.40 1.48 -8.92
CA GLY A 81 -6.74 0.47 -7.92
C GLY A 81 -5.66 0.22 -6.87
N ALA A 82 -4.83 1.21 -6.55
CA ALA A 82 -4.00 1.15 -5.37
C ALA A 82 -4.84 1.39 -4.10
N ASP A 83 -4.63 0.60 -3.07
CA ASP A 83 -5.28 0.75 -1.77
C ASP A 83 -4.52 1.69 -0.84
N GLY A 84 -3.22 1.82 -1.09
CA GLY A 84 -2.32 2.69 -0.33
C GLY A 84 -1.11 3.16 -1.12
N ILE A 85 -0.51 4.25 -0.68
CA ILE A 85 0.63 4.88 -1.33
C ILE A 85 1.72 5.17 -0.31
N ILE A 86 2.97 4.94 -0.70
CA ILE A 86 4.16 5.40 0.03
C ILE A 86 4.86 6.46 -0.82
N VAL A 87 5.16 7.61 -0.24
CA VAL A 87 6.05 8.61 -0.81
C VAL A 87 7.27 8.72 0.07
N SER A 88 8.44 8.37 -0.45
CA SER A 88 9.65 8.35 0.37
C SER A 88 10.86 8.95 -0.35
N GLY A 89 11.61 9.76 0.36
CA GLY A 89 12.76 10.49 -0.16
C GLY A 89 13.86 10.73 0.84
N CYS A 90 14.79 11.57 0.46
CA CYS A 90 15.97 11.91 1.26
C CYS A 90 15.58 12.65 2.53
N HIS A 91 16.36 12.49 3.59
CA HIS A 91 16.28 13.33 4.79
C HIS A 91 16.45 14.82 4.45
N PRO A 92 15.90 15.72 5.30
CA PRO A 92 16.19 17.15 5.20
C PRO A 92 17.69 17.40 5.13
N ASN A 93 18.12 18.27 4.23
CA ASN A 93 19.51 18.63 3.92
C ASN A 93 20.33 17.59 3.15
N ASP A 94 19.83 16.36 2.94
CA ASP A 94 20.54 15.27 2.22
C ASP A 94 20.07 15.10 0.76
N CYS A 95 19.32 16.05 0.23
CA CYS A 95 18.79 15.91 -1.12
C CYS A 95 19.91 16.04 -2.17
N HIS A 96 20.02 15.04 -3.05
CA HIS A 96 20.97 15.04 -4.18
C HIS A 96 20.81 16.29 -5.08
N TYR A 97 19.59 16.82 -5.18
CA TYR A 97 19.26 18.04 -5.91
C TYR A 97 19.08 19.27 -4.99
N THR A 98 19.71 19.28 -3.84
CA THR A 98 19.76 20.34 -2.85
C THR A 98 18.44 20.55 -2.08
N SER A 99 17.32 20.81 -2.76
CA SER A 99 16.07 21.24 -2.13
C SER A 99 14.81 20.44 -2.52
N GLY A 100 14.96 19.39 -3.32
CA GLY A 100 13.82 18.64 -3.85
C GLY A 100 12.92 18.03 -2.77
N ASN A 101 13.50 17.54 -1.70
CA ASN A 101 12.76 16.97 -0.54
C ASN A 101 11.95 18.05 0.21
N PHE A 102 12.45 19.28 0.30
CA PHE A 102 11.70 20.41 0.89
C PHE A 102 10.50 20.81 0.02
N HIS A 103 10.66 20.80 -1.31
CA HIS A 103 9.55 21.02 -2.24
C HIS A 103 8.49 19.92 -2.09
N ALA A 104 8.91 18.65 -2.01
CA ALA A 104 8.02 17.52 -1.78
C ALA A 104 7.24 17.67 -0.46
N ARG A 105 7.92 18.05 0.63
CA ARG A 105 7.29 18.26 1.94
C ARG A 105 6.22 19.36 1.91
N ARG A 106 6.52 20.50 1.29
CA ARG A 106 5.55 21.61 1.18
C ARG A 106 4.31 21.18 0.41
N ARG A 107 4.48 20.50 -0.71
CA ARG A 107 3.36 19.94 -1.49
C ARG A 107 2.58 18.92 -0.67
N TRP A 108 3.26 18.05 0.06
CA TRP A 108 2.60 17.05 0.92
C TRP A 108 1.66 17.69 1.94
N ILE A 109 2.09 18.76 2.61
CA ILE A 109 1.26 19.47 3.59
C ILE A 109 -0.02 20.01 2.94
N LEU A 110 0.08 20.59 1.74
CA LEU A 110 -1.08 21.07 0.99
C LEU A 110 -1.98 19.92 0.52
N PHE A 111 -1.37 18.84 0.05
CA PHE A 111 -2.11 17.69 -0.45
C PHE A 111 -2.91 16.97 0.63
N ARG A 112 -2.39 16.91 1.84
CA ARG A 112 -3.14 16.35 2.98
C ARG A 112 -4.49 17.04 3.19
N GLY A 113 -4.51 18.37 3.10
CA GLY A 113 -5.78 19.12 3.19
C GLY A 113 -6.73 18.84 2.03
N LEU A 114 -6.19 18.58 0.83
CA LEU A 114 -7.00 18.21 -0.32
C LEU A 114 -7.58 16.81 -0.22
N LEU A 115 -6.89 15.86 0.40
CA LEU A 115 -7.37 14.49 0.59
C LEU A 115 -8.67 14.44 1.39
N ASP A 116 -8.78 15.26 2.43
CA ASP A 116 -10.00 15.36 3.24
C ASP A 116 -11.20 15.84 2.40
N LEU A 117 -10.98 16.81 1.49
CA LEU A 117 -12.01 17.28 0.57
C LEU A 117 -12.42 16.22 -0.46
N LEU A 118 -11.50 15.36 -0.84
CA LEU A 118 -11.74 14.26 -1.79
C LEU A 118 -12.34 13.01 -1.11
N GLY A 119 -12.51 13.02 0.22
CA GLY A 119 -12.98 11.87 0.98
C GLY A 119 -11.97 10.71 1.05
N ILE A 120 -10.68 10.98 0.80
CA ILE A 120 -9.62 9.98 0.88
C ILE A 120 -9.00 10.03 2.27
N ASP A 121 -9.05 8.91 3.00
CA ASP A 121 -8.41 8.82 4.31
C ASP A 121 -6.90 9.05 4.19
N VAL A 122 -6.39 10.06 4.90
CA VAL A 122 -4.98 10.45 4.87
C VAL A 122 -4.03 9.32 5.28
N ARG A 123 -4.50 8.36 6.08
CA ARG A 123 -3.75 7.17 6.50
C ARG A 123 -3.42 6.23 5.34
N ARG A 124 -4.08 6.38 4.19
CA ARG A 124 -3.77 5.62 2.98
C ARG A 124 -2.48 6.08 2.30
N ILE A 125 -1.93 7.23 2.69
CA ILE A 125 -0.68 7.73 2.13
C ILE A 125 0.35 7.93 3.23
N GLN A 126 1.41 7.14 3.18
CA GLN A 126 2.56 7.26 4.07
C GLN A 126 3.64 8.13 3.43
N TYR A 127 3.99 9.23 4.11
CA TYR A 127 5.14 10.05 3.74
C TYR A 127 6.32 9.77 4.67
N SER A 128 7.49 9.46 4.13
CA SER A 128 8.66 9.11 4.93
C SER A 128 9.97 9.64 4.34
N TRP A 129 10.98 9.70 5.18
CA TRP A 129 12.36 9.94 4.78
C TRP A 129 13.20 8.71 5.10
N VAL A 130 13.89 8.21 4.07
CA VAL A 130 14.76 7.03 4.16
C VAL A 130 16.05 7.33 3.41
N SER A 131 17.18 7.20 4.07
CA SER A 131 18.50 7.31 3.44
C SER A 131 18.93 6.00 2.76
N ALA A 132 20.00 6.06 1.97
CA ALA A 132 20.56 4.89 1.31
C ALA A 132 21.07 3.81 2.29
N ALA A 133 21.45 4.20 3.50
CA ALA A 133 21.95 3.30 4.54
C ALA A 133 20.85 2.75 5.47
N GLU A 134 19.59 3.19 5.30
CA GLU A 134 18.48 2.87 6.21
C GLU A 134 17.57 1.76 5.65
N GLY A 135 18.14 0.63 5.22
CA GLY A 135 17.36 -0.49 4.69
C GLY A 135 16.35 -1.06 5.71
N ALA A 136 16.72 -1.18 6.98
CA ALA A 136 15.79 -1.62 8.04
C ALA A 136 14.60 -0.68 8.17
N LYS A 137 14.84 0.63 8.15
CA LYS A 137 13.77 1.64 8.20
C LYS A 137 12.83 1.57 6.99
N TRP A 138 13.35 1.26 5.81
CA TRP A 138 12.51 1.01 4.65
C TRP A 138 11.54 -0.15 4.91
N ALA A 139 12.05 -1.27 5.43
CA ALA A 139 11.21 -2.42 5.78
C ALA A 139 10.12 -2.06 6.79
N ASP A 140 10.47 -1.28 7.82
CA ASP A 140 9.51 -0.80 8.84
C ASP A 140 8.43 0.10 8.24
N VAL A 141 8.80 1.03 7.36
CA VAL A 141 7.85 1.91 6.64
C VAL A 141 6.87 1.08 5.83
N VAL A 142 7.36 0.08 5.10
CA VAL A 142 6.49 -0.80 4.29
C VAL A 142 5.55 -1.59 5.19
N ASN A 143 6.07 -2.27 6.21
CA ASN A 143 5.27 -3.11 7.10
C ASN A 143 4.20 -2.29 7.85
N THR A 144 4.56 -1.12 8.34
CA THR A 144 3.63 -0.19 9.02
C THR A 144 2.52 0.24 8.06
N THR A 145 2.87 0.57 6.81
CA THR A 145 1.89 0.99 5.81
C THR A 145 0.94 -0.17 5.46
N VAL A 146 1.48 -1.37 5.22
CA VAL A 146 0.65 -2.55 4.91
C VAL A 146 -0.33 -2.83 6.04
N THR A 147 0.12 -2.78 7.30
CA THR A 147 -0.75 -2.98 8.47
C THR A 147 -1.87 -1.94 8.54
N ALA A 148 -1.52 -0.66 8.38
CA ALA A 148 -2.50 0.43 8.41
C ALA A 148 -3.55 0.29 7.29
N ILE A 149 -3.13 -0.12 6.08
CA ILE A 149 -4.06 -0.31 4.96
C ILE A 149 -4.93 -1.56 5.14
N ARG A 150 -4.42 -2.64 5.75
CA ARG A 150 -5.23 -3.81 6.11
C ARG A 150 -6.36 -3.44 7.08
N GLU A 151 -6.08 -2.60 8.08
CA GLU A 151 -7.08 -2.11 9.03
C GLU A 151 -8.13 -1.21 8.37
N LEU A 152 -7.75 -0.41 7.37
CA LEU A 152 -8.65 0.47 6.62
C LEU A 152 -9.52 -0.29 5.60
N GLY A 153 -9.08 -1.48 5.20
CA GLY A 153 -9.73 -2.25 4.13
C GLY A 153 -9.48 -1.69 2.72
N PRO A 154 -10.07 -2.32 1.69
CA PRO A 154 -9.87 -1.93 0.30
C PRO A 154 -10.34 -0.50 0.01
N TYR A 155 -9.68 0.17 -0.92
CA TYR A 155 -10.12 1.48 -1.40
C TYR A 155 -11.20 1.33 -2.46
N ALA A 156 -12.45 1.19 -2.01
CA ALA A 156 -13.60 0.89 -2.87
C ALA A 156 -14.27 2.12 -3.52
N ASP A 157 -14.03 3.33 -2.98
CA ASP A 157 -14.79 4.50 -3.40
C ASP A 157 -14.43 4.99 -4.81
N TYR A 158 -13.18 4.80 -5.23
CA TYR A 158 -12.80 5.15 -6.59
C TYR A 158 -13.42 4.26 -7.66
N ALA A 159 -13.59 2.97 -7.38
CA ALA A 159 -14.25 2.06 -8.31
C ALA A 159 -15.72 2.47 -8.55
N LYS A 160 -16.39 3.05 -7.55
CA LYS A 160 -17.74 3.59 -7.72
C LYS A 160 -17.76 4.84 -8.60
N VAL A 161 -16.80 5.75 -8.41
CA VAL A 161 -16.67 6.98 -9.20
C VAL A 161 -16.25 6.65 -10.64
N ALA A 162 -15.30 5.75 -10.84
CA ALA A 162 -14.88 5.31 -12.18
C ALA A 162 -16.04 4.66 -12.95
N ASN A 163 -16.78 3.76 -12.31
CA ASN A 163 -17.97 3.12 -12.90
C ASN A 163 -19.10 4.13 -13.20
N TYR A 164 -19.21 5.20 -12.40
CA TYR A 164 -20.17 6.27 -12.67
C TYR A 164 -19.77 7.07 -13.91
N LEU A 165 -18.49 7.47 -13.99
CA LEU A 165 -17.97 8.23 -15.12
C LEU A 165 -17.97 7.44 -16.43
N GLU A 166 -17.67 6.13 -16.39
CA GLU A 166 -17.74 5.26 -17.57
C GLU A 166 -19.18 5.11 -18.10
N LYS A 167 -20.17 5.12 -17.22
CA LYS A 167 -21.58 5.06 -17.62
C LYS A 167 -22.04 6.35 -18.30
N GLU A 168 -21.52 7.51 -17.88
CA GLU A 168 -21.89 8.79 -18.49
C GLU A 168 -21.16 9.07 -19.82
N THR A 169 -19.97 8.49 -20.03
CA THR A 169 -19.20 8.65 -21.27
C THR A 169 -19.65 7.72 -22.41
N ASN A 170 -20.46 6.71 -22.12
CA ASN A 170 -21.02 5.76 -23.10
C ASN A 170 -22.44 6.13 -23.58
N VAL A 171 -22.84 7.41 -23.47
CA VAL A 171 -24.10 7.94 -24.02
C VAL A 171 -23.86 8.68 -25.32
#